data_7cbc746996652f3449189defd0d9c28d
#
_entry.id   7cbc746996652f3449189defd0d9c28d
#
_cell.length_a   1.000
_cell.length_b   1.000
_cell.length_c   1.000
_cell.angle_alpha   90.00
_cell.angle_beta   90.00
_cell.angle_gamma   90.00
#
_symmetry.space_group_name_H-M   'P 1'
#
loop_
_entity.id
_entity.type
_entity.pdbx_description
1 polymer ?
#
loop_
_entity_poly.entity_id
_entity_poly.type
_entity_poly.pdbx_seq_one_letter_code
_entity_poly.pdbx_strand_id
1 'polypeptide(L)'
;MKQVAPGVHQLTIQRFVNLYFVETGRSGEWVLVDTGLPGAAKDVIAAADKLFYPGTHPEAIILTHGHMDHAGNARELAEHWKVPVLAHALEMPFLTGKAVYPPADPTVDGGGSLAFVARFFPPQSFQLSDIVQVLPAPDTDPPFLPDWQLIHVPGHAPGQVALFREKDRTLLGADAFATANHESVPALLLQRPRISVAGAPFNYNWEQVRASVQTLAALRPQAIGCGHGPVIQGAEAEQGLTALAENFPMPTHGRYVLEPARTDETGVQYVPSAPIDTLPSKLAMIGAGVGLAVTAVALLSAGGKKKKKKAGRRAPASYGYAGSFDSQYDDYENNYGVQPDGTVVGPGPSHPGWRKGGVGD
;
A
#
# COMPACT_ATOMS: atom_id res chain seq x y z
N MET A 1 -19.96 -2.49 -0.98
CA MET A 1 -19.26 -3.30 -1.99
C MET A 1 -19.76 -2.99 -3.38
N LYS A 2 -18.89 -3.07 -4.39
CA LYS A 2 -19.19 -2.88 -5.81
C LYS A 2 -18.59 -4.05 -6.61
N GLN A 3 -19.32 -4.59 -7.56
CA GLN A 3 -18.81 -5.63 -8.43
C GLN A 3 -17.90 -5.03 -9.51
N VAL A 4 -16.68 -5.56 -9.65
CA VAL A 4 -15.72 -5.20 -10.70
C VAL A 4 -15.99 -6.01 -11.96
N ALA A 5 -16.19 -7.31 -11.78
CA ALA A 5 -16.52 -8.30 -12.81
C ALA A 5 -17.18 -9.52 -12.13
N PRO A 6 -17.70 -10.49 -12.87
CA PRO A 6 -18.25 -11.72 -12.26
C PRO A 6 -17.25 -12.37 -11.31
N GLY A 7 -17.65 -12.60 -10.05
CA GLY A 7 -16.79 -13.17 -8.99
C GLY A 7 -15.69 -12.24 -8.46
N VAL A 8 -15.74 -10.94 -8.75
CA VAL A 8 -14.76 -9.95 -8.24
C VAL A 8 -15.49 -8.78 -7.63
N HIS A 9 -15.28 -8.58 -6.33
CA HIS A 9 -16.00 -7.58 -5.55
C HIS A 9 -15.04 -6.64 -4.84
N GLN A 10 -15.20 -5.32 -5.06
CA GLN A 10 -14.46 -4.26 -4.36
C GLN A 10 -15.18 -3.91 -3.07
N LEU A 11 -14.42 -3.87 -1.97
CA LEU A 11 -14.78 -3.19 -0.73
C LEU A 11 -13.93 -1.93 -0.60
N THR A 12 -14.56 -0.78 -0.37
CA THR A 12 -13.85 0.48 -0.11
C THR A 12 -13.90 0.79 1.37
N ILE A 13 -12.73 0.86 2.00
CA ILE A 13 -12.54 1.21 3.42
C ILE A 13 -12.29 2.71 3.53
N GLN A 14 -12.91 3.34 4.53
CA GLN A 14 -12.76 4.78 4.84
C GLN A 14 -12.91 5.70 3.63
N ARG A 15 -13.62 5.26 2.59
CA ARG A 15 -13.94 5.96 1.34
C ARG A 15 -12.80 6.11 0.33
N PHE A 16 -11.61 5.58 0.56
CA PHE A 16 -10.50 5.81 -0.37
C PHE A 16 -9.54 4.63 -0.55
N VAL A 17 -9.57 3.62 0.30
CA VAL A 17 -8.74 2.42 0.15
C VAL A 17 -9.60 1.24 -0.26
N ASN A 18 -9.19 0.53 -1.28
CA ASN A 18 -9.88 -0.63 -1.82
C ASN A 18 -9.16 -1.93 -1.50
N LEU A 19 -9.96 -2.96 -1.30
CA LEU A 19 -9.54 -4.35 -1.25
C LEU A 19 -10.55 -5.21 -2.03
N TYR A 20 -10.17 -6.43 -2.38
CA TYR A 20 -10.98 -7.25 -3.29
C TYR A 20 -11.23 -8.63 -2.75
N PHE A 21 -12.48 -9.08 -2.87
CA PHE A 21 -12.87 -10.47 -2.73
C PHE A 21 -12.92 -11.08 -4.13
N VAL A 22 -12.13 -12.13 -4.38
CA VAL A 22 -11.98 -12.76 -5.69
C VAL A 22 -12.35 -14.24 -5.57
N GLU A 23 -13.44 -14.64 -6.22
CA GLU A 23 -13.87 -16.03 -6.28
C GLU A 23 -12.89 -16.85 -7.15
N THR A 24 -12.53 -18.05 -6.70
CA THR A 24 -11.53 -18.90 -7.38
C THR A 24 -12.10 -19.65 -8.59
N GLY A 25 -13.41 -19.59 -8.80
CA GLY A 25 -14.13 -20.39 -9.80
C GLY A 25 -14.64 -21.72 -9.26
N ARG A 26 -14.25 -22.14 -8.05
CA ARG A 26 -14.83 -23.24 -7.31
C ARG A 26 -15.88 -22.71 -6.34
N SER A 27 -16.98 -23.46 -6.19
CA SER A 27 -18.10 -23.01 -5.36
C SER A 27 -17.69 -22.77 -3.91
N GLY A 28 -17.86 -21.56 -3.44
CA GLY A 28 -17.59 -21.17 -2.05
C GLY A 28 -16.11 -20.85 -1.73
N GLU A 29 -15.19 -21.02 -2.68
CA GLU A 29 -13.79 -20.67 -2.51
C GLU A 29 -13.49 -19.26 -3.02
N TRP A 30 -12.69 -18.49 -2.27
CA TRP A 30 -12.32 -17.12 -2.61
C TRP A 30 -10.97 -16.75 -2.01
N VAL A 31 -10.37 -15.70 -2.54
CA VAL A 31 -9.11 -15.10 -2.07
C VAL A 31 -9.39 -13.64 -1.71
N LEU A 32 -8.75 -13.17 -0.63
CA LEU A 32 -8.71 -11.74 -0.31
C LEU A 32 -7.47 -11.11 -0.94
N VAL A 33 -7.65 -10.02 -1.69
CA VAL A 33 -6.55 -9.20 -2.23
C VAL A 33 -6.52 -7.89 -1.46
N ASP A 34 -5.43 -7.64 -0.75
CA ASP A 34 -5.19 -6.57 0.21
C ASP A 34 -6.12 -6.61 1.45
N THR A 35 -5.80 -5.81 2.46
CA THR A 35 -6.45 -5.89 3.77
C THR A 35 -6.95 -4.55 4.30
N GLY A 36 -6.68 -3.44 3.61
CA GLY A 36 -7.08 -2.10 4.00
C GLY A 36 -6.27 -1.52 5.16
N LEU A 37 -6.65 -0.32 5.58
CA LEU A 37 -6.01 0.42 6.68
C LEU A 37 -6.19 -0.28 8.03
N PRO A 38 -5.24 -0.14 8.98
CA PRO A 38 -5.34 -0.69 10.32
C PRO A 38 -6.67 -0.37 11.01
N GLY A 39 -7.24 -1.37 11.68
CA GLY A 39 -8.52 -1.25 12.39
C GLY A 39 -9.77 -1.49 11.54
N ALA A 40 -9.62 -1.84 10.25
CA ALA A 40 -10.73 -2.17 9.36
C ALA A 40 -11.10 -3.67 9.34
N ALA A 41 -10.38 -4.54 10.04
CA ALA A 41 -10.57 -5.98 9.98
C ALA A 41 -12.01 -6.42 10.22
N LYS A 42 -12.72 -5.81 11.19
CA LYS A 42 -14.14 -6.12 11.48
C LYS A 42 -15.05 -5.79 10.31
N ASP A 43 -14.79 -4.70 9.60
CA ASP A 43 -15.58 -4.30 8.44
C ASP A 43 -15.32 -5.26 7.26
N VAL A 44 -14.08 -5.73 7.10
CA VAL A 44 -13.69 -6.72 6.09
C VAL A 44 -14.36 -8.07 6.37
N ILE A 45 -14.32 -8.57 7.60
CA ILE A 45 -14.98 -9.82 8.03
C ILE A 45 -16.48 -9.73 7.80
N ALA A 46 -17.11 -8.64 8.25
CA ALA A 46 -18.55 -8.45 8.07
C ALA A 46 -18.96 -8.37 6.59
N ALA A 47 -18.07 -7.83 5.73
CA ALA A 47 -18.30 -7.78 4.30
C ALA A 47 -18.17 -9.18 3.66
N ALA A 48 -17.20 -10.00 4.09
CA ALA A 48 -17.05 -11.40 3.66
C ALA A 48 -18.30 -12.25 4.07
N ASP A 49 -18.71 -12.14 5.33
CA ASP A 49 -19.89 -12.84 5.85
C ASP A 49 -21.17 -12.48 5.06
N LYS A 50 -21.28 -11.23 4.64
CA LYS A 50 -22.42 -10.77 3.83
C LYS A 50 -22.35 -11.25 2.38
N LEU A 51 -21.15 -11.34 1.81
CA LEU A 51 -20.95 -11.70 0.40
C LEU A 51 -21.08 -13.21 0.19
N PHE A 52 -20.44 -13.97 1.05
CA PHE A 52 -20.38 -15.43 0.94
C PHE A 52 -21.34 -16.12 1.90
N TYR A 53 -20.96 -16.32 3.13
CA TYR A 53 -21.83 -16.81 4.22
C TYR A 53 -21.08 -16.61 5.55
N PRO A 54 -21.77 -16.45 6.66
CA PRO A 54 -21.12 -16.35 7.97
C PRO A 54 -20.22 -17.55 8.29
N GLY A 55 -18.99 -17.25 8.69
CA GLY A 55 -18.01 -18.27 9.05
C GLY A 55 -17.21 -18.87 7.89
N THR A 56 -17.38 -18.38 6.65
CA THR A 56 -16.47 -18.72 5.55
C THR A 56 -15.12 -18.00 5.72
N HIS A 57 -14.10 -18.55 5.12
CA HIS A 57 -12.76 -17.96 5.10
C HIS A 57 -12.18 -17.99 3.69
N PRO A 58 -11.26 -17.07 3.34
CA PRO A 58 -10.53 -17.16 2.08
C PRO A 58 -9.55 -18.34 2.09
N GLU A 59 -9.10 -18.75 0.91
CA GLU A 59 -8.00 -19.71 0.78
C GLU A 59 -6.66 -19.09 1.16
N ALA A 60 -6.51 -17.79 0.90
CA ALA A 60 -5.34 -17.00 1.22
C ALA A 60 -5.66 -15.50 1.22
N ILE A 61 -4.75 -14.71 1.80
CA ILE A 61 -4.68 -13.26 1.62
C ILE A 61 -3.49 -12.99 0.70
N ILE A 62 -3.71 -12.31 -0.43
CA ILE A 62 -2.64 -11.84 -1.32
C ILE A 62 -2.46 -10.35 -1.08
N LEU A 63 -1.27 -9.93 -0.68
CA LEU A 63 -0.90 -8.52 -0.61
C LEU A 63 -0.30 -8.09 -1.94
N THR A 64 -0.87 -7.04 -2.54
CA THR A 64 -0.32 -6.43 -3.75
C THR A 64 1.03 -5.79 -3.47
N HIS A 65 1.18 -5.15 -2.32
CA HIS A 65 2.41 -4.59 -1.76
C HIS A 65 2.26 -4.33 -0.25
N GLY A 66 3.33 -3.89 0.40
CA GLY A 66 3.37 -3.77 1.86
C GLY A 66 3.08 -2.37 2.42
N HIS A 67 2.46 -1.45 1.70
CA HIS A 67 2.03 -0.19 2.31
C HIS A 67 0.89 -0.40 3.31
N MET A 68 0.81 0.50 4.28
CA MET A 68 -0.07 0.38 5.46
C MET A 68 -1.55 0.26 5.10
N ASP A 69 -1.98 0.87 4.05
CA ASP A 69 -3.36 0.84 3.56
C ASP A 69 -3.70 -0.43 2.76
N HIS A 70 -2.70 -1.25 2.45
CA HIS A 70 -2.85 -2.57 1.83
C HIS A 70 -2.60 -3.72 2.82
N ALA A 71 -1.57 -3.62 3.65
CA ALA A 71 -1.17 -4.66 4.59
C ALA A 71 -1.70 -4.46 6.03
N GLY A 72 -2.43 -3.37 6.30
CA GLY A 72 -2.73 -2.87 7.65
C GLY A 72 -3.50 -3.82 8.57
N ASN A 73 -4.29 -4.74 8.03
CA ASN A 73 -5.00 -5.74 8.83
C ASN A 73 -4.56 -7.17 8.52
N ALA A 74 -3.44 -7.37 7.81
CA ALA A 74 -3.01 -8.69 7.36
C ALA A 74 -2.88 -9.68 8.53
N ARG A 75 -2.29 -9.27 9.65
CA ARG A 75 -2.18 -10.11 10.85
C ARG A 75 -3.56 -10.45 11.43
N GLU A 76 -4.39 -9.45 11.72
CA GLU A 76 -5.69 -9.68 12.38
C GLU A 76 -6.59 -10.57 11.52
N LEU A 77 -6.60 -10.38 10.20
CA LEU A 77 -7.40 -11.19 9.28
C LEU A 77 -6.83 -12.60 9.11
N ALA A 78 -5.52 -12.76 8.97
CA ALA A 78 -4.88 -14.07 8.85
C ALA A 78 -5.07 -14.93 10.11
N GLU A 79 -4.95 -14.34 11.30
CA GLU A 79 -5.21 -15.02 12.56
C GLU A 79 -6.69 -15.40 12.73
N HIS A 80 -7.60 -14.50 12.32
CA HIS A 80 -9.05 -14.76 12.39
C HIS A 80 -9.46 -15.93 11.50
N TRP A 81 -9.01 -15.95 10.25
CA TRP A 81 -9.37 -16.98 9.28
C TRP A 81 -8.43 -18.19 9.25
N LYS A 82 -7.26 -18.09 9.90
CA LYS A 82 -6.20 -19.11 9.92
C LYS A 82 -5.69 -19.46 8.52
N VAL A 83 -5.42 -18.44 7.73
CA VAL A 83 -4.99 -18.54 6.33
C VAL A 83 -3.63 -17.89 6.12
N PRO A 84 -2.83 -18.33 5.12
CA PRO A 84 -1.55 -17.71 4.80
C PRO A 84 -1.74 -16.31 4.21
N VAL A 85 -0.75 -15.45 4.45
CA VAL A 85 -0.56 -14.18 3.76
C VAL A 85 0.54 -14.36 2.72
N LEU A 86 0.27 -13.97 1.48
CA LEU A 86 1.20 -14.14 0.37
C LEU A 86 1.61 -12.77 -0.17
N ALA A 87 2.90 -12.56 -0.42
CA ALA A 87 3.43 -11.33 -0.99
C ALA A 87 4.64 -11.60 -1.88
N HIS A 88 4.97 -10.66 -2.76
CA HIS A 88 6.16 -10.75 -3.62
C HIS A 88 7.45 -10.77 -2.80
N ALA A 89 8.50 -11.46 -3.28
CA ALA A 89 9.77 -11.61 -2.56
C ALA A 89 10.39 -10.26 -2.16
N LEU A 90 10.32 -9.24 -3.02
CA LEU A 90 10.84 -7.89 -2.75
C LEU A 90 10.05 -7.11 -1.69
N GLU A 91 8.86 -7.57 -1.29
CA GLU A 91 8.09 -6.98 -0.20
C GLU A 91 8.44 -7.61 1.18
N MET A 92 9.08 -8.78 1.18
CA MET A 92 9.39 -9.51 2.40
C MET A 92 10.22 -8.72 3.42
N PRO A 93 11.25 -7.94 3.03
CA PRO A 93 12.00 -7.15 4.02
C PRO A 93 11.13 -6.17 4.79
N PHE A 94 10.18 -5.53 4.13
CA PHE A 94 9.26 -4.54 4.71
C PHE A 94 8.15 -5.20 5.54
N LEU A 95 7.66 -6.35 5.10
CA LEU A 95 6.61 -7.10 5.79
C LEU A 95 7.13 -7.88 7.00
N THR A 96 8.43 -8.14 7.07
CA THR A 96 9.05 -8.91 8.18
C THR A 96 9.86 -8.07 9.16
N GLY A 97 9.85 -6.74 9.02
CA GLY A 97 10.56 -5.83 9.92
C GLY A 97 12.06 -5.74 9.69
N LYS A 98 12.58 -6.34 8.61
CA LYS A 98 14.01 -6.30 8.28
C LYS A 98 14.42 -4.97 7.62
N ALA A 99 13.49 -4.31 6.97
CA ALA A 99 13.68 -3.01 6.35
C ALA A 99 12.45 -2.12 6.54
N VAL A 100 12.65 -0.83 6.29
CA VAL A 100 11.61 0.19 6.26
C VAL A 100 11.56 0.73 4.84
N TYR A 101 10.36 1.05 4.34
CA TYR A 101 10.23 1.67 3.02
C TYR A 101 10.98 3.01 2.96
N PRO A 102 11.47 3.40 1.76
CA PRO A 102 12.04 4.72 1.58
C PRO A 102 11.06 5.81 2.03
N PRO A 103 11.55 6.95 2.55
CA PRO A 103 10.67 8.04 2.98
C PRO A 103 9.82 8.57 1.81
N ALA A 104 8.58 8.97 2.08
CA ALA A 104 7.77 9.66 1.09
C ALA A 104 8.44 10.95 0.61
N ASP A 105 8.21 11.32 -0.65
CA ASP A 105 8.71 12.57 -1.22
C ASP A 105 7.64 13.68 -1.23
N PRO A 106 7.63 14.59 -0.25
CA PRO A 106 6.68 15.69 -0.22
C PRO A 106 6.99 16.80 -1.23
N THR A 107 8.11 16.72 -1.95
CA THR A 107 8.59 17.76 -2.87
C THR A 107 8.29 17.44 -4.33
N VAL A 108 7.74 16.26 -4.62
CA VAL A 108 7.47 15.81 -6.00
C VAL A 108 6.45 16.70 -6.69
N ASP A 109 6.76 17.07 -7.94
CA ASP A 109 5.83 17.78 -8.82
C ASP A 109 4.55 16.95 -9.03
N GLY A 110 3.42 17.64 -9.08
CA GLY A 110 2.13 16.98 -9.29
C GLY A 110 1.55 16.29 -8.05
N GLY A 111 2.31 16.16 -6.95
CA GLY A 111 1.86 15.44 -5.74
C GLY A 111 0.68 16.08 -4.98
N GLY A 112 0.29 17.29 -5.33
CA GLY A 112 -0.93 17.94 -4.86
C GLY A 112 -1.11 17.97 -3.34
N SER A 113 -2.33 17.76 -2.88
CA SER A 113 -2.64 17.71 -1.45
C SER A 113 -2.10 16.45 -0.77
N LEU A 114 -1.88 15.37 -1.53
CA LEU A 114 -1.27 14.15 -1.00
C LEU A 114 0.19 14.39 -0.62
N ALA A 115 0.97 15.12 -1.42
CA ALA A 115 2.35 15.49 -1.09
C ALA A 115 2.43 16.34 0.20
N PHE A 116 1.43 17.21 0.44
CA PHE A 116 1.34 17.92 1.71
C PHE A 116 1.17 16.97 2.89
N VAL A 117 0.25 16.02 2.79
CA VAL A 117 -0.06 15.04 3.85
C VAL A 117 1.09 14.04 4.04
N ALA A 118 1.78 13.68 2.97
CA ALA A 118 2.89 12.72 2.99
C ALA A 118 4.03 13.08 3.96
N ARG A 119 4.20 14.37 4.30
CA ARG A 119 5.16 14.84 5.34
C ARG A 119 4.95 14.22 6.71
N PHE A 120 3.74 13.79 6.98
CA PHE A 120 3.32 13.27 8.30
C PHE A 120 3.18 11.75 8.32
N PHE A 121 3.45 11.08 7.20
CA PHE A 121 3.42 9.63 7.17
C PHE A 121 4.71 9.06 7.76
N PRO A 122 4.61 8.18 8.76
CA PRO A 122 5.78 7.52 9.32
C PRO A 122 6.38 6.54 8.30
N PRO A 123 7.65 6.21 8.44
CA PRO A 123 8.24 5.07 7.75
C PRO A 123 7.44 3.80 8.02
N GLN A 124 7.28 2.96 7.00
CA GLN A 124 6.39 1.79 7.06
C GLN A 124 7.18 0.49 7.08
N SER A 125 6.86 -0.36 8.04
CA SER A 125 7.38 -1.72 8.20
C SER A 125 6.40 -2.55 9.01
N PHE A 126 6.42 -3.87 8.83
CA PHE A 126 5.52 -4.79 9.52
C PHE A 126 6.29 -5.92 10.20
N GLN A 127 5.66 -6.63 11.13
CA GLN A 127 6.20 -7.79 11.82
C GLN A 127 5.35 -9.03 11.50
N LEU A 128 5.35 -9.47 10.23
CA LEU A 128 4.52 -10.57 9.74
C LEU A 128 5.33 -11.84 9.42
N SER A 129 6.57 -11.95 9.90
CA SER A 129 7.50 -13.03 9.56
C SER A 129 7.00 -14.45 9.86
N ASP A 130 6.06 -14.58 10.78
CA ASP A 130 5.44 -15.84 11.19
C ASP A 130 4.22 -16.25 10.34
N ILE A 131 3.68 -15.34 9.52
CA ILE A 131 2.45 -15.60 8.75
C ILE A 131 2.60 -15.31 7.25
N VAL A 132 3.59 -14.48 6.83
CA VAL A 132 3.78 -14.13 5.44
C VAL A 132 4.66 -15.14 4.71
N GLN A 133 4.27 -15.49 3.49
CA GLN A 133 4.97 -16.39 2.60
C GLN A 133 5.20 -15.71 1.24
N VAL A 134 6.24 -16.14 0.54
CA VAL A 134 6.56 -15.59 -0.79
C VAL A 134 5.58 -16.13 -1.82
N LEU A 135 4.99 -15.23 -2.61
CA LEU A 135 4.26 -15.58 -3.83
C LEU A 135 5.19 -16.31 -4.81
N PRO A 136 4.67 -17.25 -5.62
CA PRO A 136 5.42 -17.78 -6.75
C PRO A 136 5.97 -16.66 -7.65
N ALA A 137 6.97 -17.01 -8.46
CA ALA A 137 7.57 -16.05 -9.40
C ALA A 137 6.51 -15.40 -10.29
N PRO A 138 6.70 -14.12 -10.70
CA PRO A 138 5.86 -13.49 -11.73
C PRO A 138 5.75 -14.38 -12.96
N ASP A 139 4.67 -14.26 -13.70
CA ASP A 139 4.31 -15.09 -14.87
C ASP A 139 3.92 -16.54 -14.54
N THR A 140 3.74 -16.88 -13.27
CA THR A 140 3.09 -18.12 -12.83
C THR A 140 1.67 -17.83 -12.37
N ASP A 141 0.81 -18.85 -12.40
CA ASP A 141 -0.54 -18.72 -11.86
C ASP A 141 -0.47 -18.42 -10.35
N PRO A 142 -1.14 -17.38 -9.86
CA PRO A 142 -1.18 -17.12 -8.43
C PRO A 142 -1.84 -18.29 -7.70
N PRO A 143 -1.38 -18.67 -6.50
CA PRO A 143 -2.00 -19.71 -5.72
C PRO A 143 -3.50 -19.44 -5.54
N PHE A 144 -4.31 -20.46 -5.71
CA PHE A 144 -5.77 -20.41 -5.57
C PHE A 144 -6.53 -19.61 -6.65
N LEU A 145 -5.85 -18.95 -7.58
CA LEU A 145 -6.44 -18.14 -8.65
C LEU A 145 -5.99 -18.59 -10.06
N PRO A 146 -6.34 -19.80 -10.52
CA PRO A 146 -5.80 -20.38 -11.76
C PRO A 146 -6.17 -19.62 -13.04
N ASP A 147 -7.23 -18.80 -13.01
CA ASP A 147 -7.65 -17.98 -14.16
C ASP A 147 -6.95 -16.61 -14.21
N TRP A 148 -6.04 -16.32 -13.27
CA TRP A 148 -5.40 -15.03 -13.12
C TRP A 148 -3.90 -15.12 -13.39
N GLN A 149 -3.35 -14.02 -13.88
CA GLN A 149 -1.90 -13.81 -14.03
C GLN A 149 -1.42 -12.84 -12.96
N LEU A 150 -0.29 -13.15 -12.34
CA LEU A 150 0.45 -12.25 -11.47
C LEU A 150 1.43 -11.45 -12.32
N ILE A 151 1.32 -10.12 -12.28
CA ILE A 151 2.18 -9.23 -13.06
C ILE A 151 2.97 -8.35 -12.09
N HIS A 152 4.30 -8.43 -12.14
CA HIS A 152 5.15 -7.54 -11.35
C HIS A 152 5.12 -6.13 -11.95
N VAL A 153 4.71 -5.15 -11.14
CA VAL A 153 4.49 -3.75 -11.52
C VAL A 153 5.21 -2.79 -10.56
N PRO A 154 6.55 -2.84 -10.56
CA PRO A 154 7.35 -2.06 -9.61
C PRO A 154 7.30 -0.57 -9.88
N GLY A 155 7.82 0.22 -8.92
CA GLY A 155 8.02 1.65 -9.00
C GLY A 155 7.33 2.42 -7.89
N HIS A 156 6.08 2.08 -7.55
CA HIS A 156 5.39 2.54 -6.36
C HIS A 156 5.88 1.77 -5.12
N ALA A 157 5.94 0.45 -5.21
CA ALA A 157 6.63 -0.41 -4.25
C ALA A 157 7.52 -1.40 -5.01
N PRO A 158 8.60 -1.91 -4.39
CA PRO A 158 9.58 -2.75 -5.08
C PRO A 158 9.00 -4.07 -5.61
N GLY A 159 8.15 -4.70 -4.83
CA GLY A 159 7.53 -5.98 -5.17
C GLY A 159 6.05 -5.86 -5.49
N GLN A 160 5.56 -4.68 -5.87
CA GLN A 160 4.15 -4.52 -6.19
C GLN A 160 3.72 -5.43 -7.33
N VAL A 161 2.57 -6.10 -7.14
CA VAL A 161 1.95 -6.97 -8.15
C VAL A 161 0.55 -6.51 -8.50
N ALA A 162 0.20 -6.67 -9.77
CA ALA A 162 -1.15 -6.58 -10.28
C ALA A 162 -1.67 -7.98 -10.63
N LEU A 163 -2.99 -8.15 -10.66
CA LEU A 163 -3.64 -9.39 -11.07
C LEU A 163 -4.48 -9.12 -12.32
N PHE A 164 -4.31 -9.95 -13.34
CA PHE A 164 -5.06 -9.85 -14.59
C PHE A 164 -5.76 -11.16 -14.92
N ARG A 165 -7.03 -11.09 -15.31
CA ARG A 165 -7.83 -12.23 -15.74
C ARG A 165 -8.21 -12.09 -17.21
N GLU A 166 -7.62 -12.95 -18.06
CA GLU A 166 -7.73 -12.84 -19.53
C GLU A 166 -9.17 -13.02 -20.03
N LYS A 167 -9.94 -13.97 -19.47
CA LYS A 167 -11.27 -14.35 -19.99
C LYS A 167 -12.27 -13.19 -20.11
N ASP A 168 -12.15 -12.19 -19.26
CA ASP A 168 -13.01 -10.99 -19.24
C ASP A 168 -12.21 -9.69 -19.14
N ARG A 169 -10.87 -9.79 -19.26
CA ARG A 169 -9.93 -8.68 -19.24
C ARG A 169 -10.09 -7.82 -17.99
N THR A 170 -10.28 -8.49 -16.84
CA THR A 170 -10.37 -7.84 -15.53
C THR A 170 -8.98 -7.60 -14.97
N LEU A 171 -8.67 -6.35 -14.61
CA LEU A 171 -7.40 -5.92 -14.01
C LEU A 171 -7.62 -5.41 -12.59
N LEU A 172 -6.88 -5.97 -11.63
CA LEU A 172 -6.65 -5.40 -10.30
C LEU A 172 -5.26 -4.79 -10.30
N GLY A 173 -5.19 -3.46 -10.51
CA GLY A 173 -3.95 -2.74 -10.82
C GLY A 173 -3.14 -2.32 -9.60
N ALA A 174 -3.59 -2.63 -8.38
CA ALA A 174 -2.98 -2.13 -7.14
C ALA A 174 -2.76 -0.61 -7.21
N ASP A 175 -1.56 -0.14 -6.86
CA ASP A 175 -1.15 1.25 -6.91
C ASP A 175 -0.15 1.55 -8.06
N ALA A 176 -0.14 0.71 -9.11
CA ALA A 176 0.56 1.06 -10.34
C ALA A 176 -0.05 2.32 -11.00
N PHE A 177 -1.33 2.51 -10.80
CA PHE A 177 -2.10 3.71 -11.14
C PHE A 177 -3.37 3.75 -10.26
N ALA A 178 -4.13 4.86 -10.31
CA ALA A 178 -5.38 5.00 -9.57
C ALA A 178 -6.56 5.26 -10.52
N THR A 179 -7.77 4.90 -10.09
CA THR A 179 -9.02 5.19 -10.80
C THR A 179 -9.75 6.44 -10.27
N ALA A 180 -9.07 7.22 -9.42
CA ALA A 180 -9.45 8.59 -9.04
C ALA A 180 -8.21 9.49 -9.13
N ASN A 181 -8.39 10.81 -9.11
CA ASN A 181 -7.24 11.71 -8.97
C ASN A 181 -6.63 11.56 -7.57
N HIS A 182 -5.64 10.68 -7.45
CA HIS A 182 -5.03 10.31 -6.17
C HIS A 182 -4.29 11.47 -5.51
N GLU A 183 -3.77 12.43 -6.30
CA GLU A 183 -3.04 13.60 -5.79
C GLU A 183 -3.97 14.66 -5.18
N SER A 184 -5.28 14.49 -5.34
CA SER A 184 -6.30 15.37 -4.78
C SER A 184 -7.11 14.65 -3.70
N VAL A 185 -6.81 14.88 -2.44
CA VAL A 185 -7.57 14.30 -1.31
C VAL A 185 -9.08 14.55 -1.44
N PRO A 186 -9.58 15.75 -1.83
CA PRO A 186 -11.01 15.94 -2.07
C PRO A 186 -11.55 15.07 -3.21
N ALA A 187 -10.83 14.91 -4.33
CA ALA A 187 -11.29 14.09 -5.45
C ALA A 187 -11.32 12.59 -5.08
N LEU A 188 -10.34 12.14 -4.31
CA LEU A 188 -10.27 10.79 -3.79
C LEU A 188 -11.46 10.48 -2.86
N LEU A 189 -11.77 11.37 -1.91
CA LEU A 189 -12.91 11.20 -1.00
C LEU A 189 -14.27 11.26 -1.72
N LEU A 190 -14.36 11.99 -2.83
CA LEU A 190 -15.57 12.08 -3.66
C LEU A 190 -15.69 10.93 -4.64
N GLN A 191 -14.69 10.04 -4.74
CA GLN A 191 -14.68 8.87 -5.62
C GLN A 191 -15.05 9.22 -7.07
N ARG A 192 -14.48 10.31 -7.61
CA ARG A 192 -14.71 10.72 -9.01
C ARG A 192 -13.86 9.86 -9.93
N PRO A 193 -14.48 9.12 -10.90
CA PRO A 193 -13.73 8.26 -11.82
C PRO A 193 -12.74 9.08 -12.65
N ARG A 194 -11.48 8.69 -12.62
CA ARG A 194 -10.42 9.23 -13.47
C ARG A 194 -9.18 8.33 -13.34
N ILE A 195 -8.67 7.83 -14.46
CA ILE A 195 -7.38 7.15 -14.44
C ILE A 195 -6.25 8.18 -14.32
N SER A 196 -5.38 8.01 -13.33
CA SER A 196 -4.27 8.90 -13.01
C SER A 196 -3.10 8.13 -12.41
N VAL A 197 -1.95 8.76 -12.30
CA VAL A 197 -0.84 8.23 -11.49
C VAL A 197 -1.32 8.04 -10.05
N ALA A 198 -0.87 6.99 -9.39
CA ALA A 198 -1.12 6.75 -7.97
C ALA A 198 0.04 7.24 -7.11
N GLY A 199 -0.30 7.84 -5.97
CA GLY A 199 0.61 8.06 -4.85
C GLY A 199 1.94 8.72 -5.20
N ALA A 200 1.96 9.82 -5.98
CA ALA A 200 3.20 10.45 -6.41
C ALA A 200 4.29 10.58 -5.33
N PRO A 201 3.99 10.97 -4.07
CA PRO A 201 4.98 11.04 -3.01
C PRO A 201 5.59 9.69 -2.60
N PHE A 202 4.94 8.59 -2.93
CA PHE A 202 5.35 7.22 -2.59
C PHE A 202 5.89 6.44 -3.77
N ASN A 203 6.10 7.09 -4.93
CA ASN A 203 6.72 6.48 -6.08
C ASN A 203 8.25 6.57 -5.98
N TYR A 204 8.90 5.45 -5.71
CA TYR A 204 10.33 5.38 -5.45
C TYR A 204 11.18 5.20 -6.71
N ASN A 205 10.52 4.88 -7.86
CA ASN A 205 11.17 4.76 -9.17
C ASN A 205 10.18 5.11 -10.29
N TRP A 206 10.23 6.33 -10.77
CA TRP A 206 9.30 6.87 -11.76
C TRP A 206 9.37 6.20 -13.13
N GLU A 207 10.57 5.76 -13.56
CA GLU A 207 10.72 5.00 -14.81
C GLU A 207 10.04 3.64 -14.72
N GLN A 208 10.14 2.97 -13.57
CA GLN A 208 9.43 1.72 -13.34
C GLN A 208 7.91 1.94 -13.26
N VAL A 209 7.43 3.01 -12.60
CA VAL A 209 5.99 3.33 -12.58
C VAL A 209 5.46 3.50 -14.01
N ARG A 210 6.17 4.27 -14.84
CA ARG A 210 5.81 4.45 -16.26
C ARG A 210 5.77 3.13 -17.01
N ALA A 211 6.81 2.32 -16.91
CA ALA A 211 6.91 1.01 -17.55
C ALA A 211 5.78 0.06 -17.08
N SER A 212 5.47 0.05 -15.79
CA SER A 212 4.37 -0.73 -15.21
C SER A 212 3.02 -0.31 -15.77
N VAL A 213 2.74 1.00 -15.87
CA VAL A 213 1.51 1.51 -16.49
C VAL A 213 1.42 1.10 -17.96
N GLN A 214 2.53 1.19 -18.72
CA GLN A 214 2.58 0.76 -20.14
C GLN A 214 2.31 -0.74 -20.29
N THR A 215 2.92 -1.56 -19.43
CA THR A 215 2.69 -3.02 -19.39
C THR A 215 1.21 -3.34 -19.16
N LEU A 216 0.59 -2.69 -18.17
CA LEU A 216 -0.82 -2.90 -17.85
C LEU A 216 -1.77 -2.36 -18.94
N ALA A 217 -1.43 -1.27 -19.59
CA ALA A 217 -2.22 -0.72 -20.70
C ALA A 217 -2.22 -1.65 -21.92
N ALA A 218 -1.10 -2.32 -22.20
CA ALA A 218 -0.98 -3.29 -23.30
C ALA A 218 -1.93 -4.49 -23.14
N LEU A 219 -2.38 -4.77 -21.92
CA LEU A 219 -3.39 -5.81 -21.64
C LEU A 219 -4.80 -5.40 -22.09
N ARG A 220 -5.06 -4.12 -22.37
CA ARG A 220 -6.34 -3.56 -22.83
C ARG A 220 -7.52 -3.98 -21.93
N PRO A 221 -7.47 -3.69 -20.61
CA PRO A 221 -8.46 -4.16 -19.64
C PRO A 221 -9.86 -3.59 -19.94
N GLN A 222 -10.90 -4.41 -19.68
CA GLN A 222 -12.30 -4.04 -19.82
C GLN A 222 -12.97 -3.74 -18.46
N ALA A 223 -12.36 -4.18 -17.37
CA ALA A 223 -12.78 -3.84 -16.00
C ALA A 223 -11.54 -3.60 -15.16
N ILE A 224 -11.52 -2.49 -14.43
CA ILE A 224 -10.37 -2.07 -13.62
C ILE A 224 -10.83 -1.80 -12.18
N GLY A 225 -10.08 -2.39 -11.24
CA GLY A 225 -10.02 -2.00 -9.85
C GLY A 225 -8.59 -1.64 -9.47
N CYS A 226 -8.39 -0.59 -8.65
CA CYS A 226 -7.09 -0.15 -8.13
C CYS A 226 -7.13 -0.02 -6.62
N GLY A 227 -5.99 0.18 -5.95
CA GLY A 227 -5.95 0.45 -4.52
C GLY A 227 -6.78 1.69 -4.14
N HIS A 228 -6.92 2.62 -5.08
CA HIS A 228 -7.66 3.87 -4.85
C HIS A 228 -8.57 4.24 -6.03
N GLY A 229 -9.80 4.66 -5.68
CA GLY A 229 -10.80 5.13 -6.63
C GLY A 229 -11.89 4.11 -6.95
N PRO A 230 -12.90 4.51 -7.71
CA PRO A 230 -14.02 3.65 -8.08
C PRO A 230 -13.65 2.66 -9.19
N VAL A 231 -14.42 1.58 -9.29
CA VAL A 231 -14.34 0.67 -10.45
C VAL A 231 -14.64 1.40 -11.75
N ILE A 232 -13.81 1.20 -12.77
CA ILE A 232 -14.03 1.68 -14.14
C ILE A 232 -14.20 0.46 -15.07
N GLN A 233 -15.19 0.50 -15.98
CA GLN A 233 -15.54 -0.62 -16.84
C GLN A 233 -15.79 -0.17 -18.29
N GLY A 234 -15.73 -1.13 -19.22
CA GLY A 234 -15.97 -0.90 -20.65
C GLY A 234 -14.89 -0.06 -21.31
N ALA A 235 -15.27 0.68 -22.33
CA ALA A 235 -14.34 1.49 -23.12
C ALA A 235 -13.56 2.54 -22.31
N GLU A 236 -14.13 3.05 -21.23
CA GLU A 236 -13.46 4.03 -20.36
C GLU A 236 -12.24 3.41 -19.65
N ALA A 237 -12.30 2.11 -19.33
CA ALA A 237 -11.19 1.39 -18.71
C ALA A 237 -9.98 1.30 -19.65
N GLU A 238 -10.18 0.77 -20.86
CA GLU A 238 -9.14 0.61 -21.86
C GLU A 238 -8.59 1.95 -22.32
N GLN A 239 -9.48 2.87 -22.75
CA GLN A 239 -9.07 4.18 -23.28
C GLN A 239 -8.36 5.05 -22.24
N GLY A 240 -8.87 5.06 -21.00
CA GLY A 240 -8.27 5.85 -19.93
C GLY A 240 -6.87 5.37 -19.55
N LEU A 241 -6.66 4.04 -19.47
CA LEU A 241 -5.35 3.50 -19.14
C LEU A 241 -4.37 3.65 -20.32
N THR A 242 -4.83 3.48 -21.56
CA THR A 242 -4.04 3.74 -22.76
C THR A 242 -3.60 5.21 -22.82
N ALA A 243 -4.53 6.15 -22.57
CA ALA A 243 -4.22 7.58 -22.56
C ALA A 243 -3.19 7.95 -21.47
N LEU A 244 -3.26 7.33 -20.27
CA LEU A 244 -2.26 7.52 -19.23
C LEU A 244 -0.90 6.97 -19.66
N ALA A 245 -0.85 5.79 -20.29
CA ALA A 245 0.40 5.16 -20.74
C ALA A 245 1.10 5.97 -21.84
N GLU A 246 0.33 6.50 -22.80
CA GLU A 246 0.84 7.32 -23.91
C GLU A 246 1.31 8.71 -23.46
N ASN A 247 0.62 9.29 -22.47
CA ASN A 247 0.85 10.65 -22.00
C ASN A 247 1.24 10.66 -20.51
N PHE A 248 2.11 9.74 -20.11
CA PHE A 248 2.49 9.59 -18.70
C PHE A 248 3.14 10.88 -18.18
N PRO A 249 2.57 11.49 -17.11
CA PRO A 249 3.04 12.77 -16.60
C PRO A 249 4.29 12.58 -15.71
N MET A 250 5.46 12.42 -16.34
CA MET A 250 6.73 12.35 -15.60
C MET A 250 6.95 13.65 -14.83
N PRO A 251 7.20 13.61 -13.51
CA PRO A 251 7.55 14.79 -12.76
C PRO A 251 8.94 15.30 -13.18
N THR A 252 9.16 16.60 -12.99
CA THR A 252 10.45 17.25 -13.30
C THR A 252 11.26 17.58 -12.04
N HIS A 253 10.62 17.51 -10.87
CA HIS A 253 11.23 17.75 -9.57
C HIS A 253 10.73 16.75 -8.54
N GLY A 254 11.61 16.35 -7.64
CA GLY A 254 11.34 15.40 -6.56
C GLY A 254 12.54 14.54 -6.23
N ARG A 255 12.50 13.90 -5.05
CA ARG A 255 13.59 13.08 -4.51
C ARG A 255 13.97 11.91 -5.40
N TYR A 256 12.96 11.24 -5.98
CA TYR A 256 13.11 10.00 -6.75
C TYR A 256 12.99 10.21 -8.27
N VAL A 257 13.00 11.48 -8.72
CA VAL A 257 12.75 11.81 -10.13
C VAL A 257 14.01 11.62 -10.99
N LEU A 258 15.15 12.16 -10.53
CA LEU A 258 16.41 12.04 -11.25
C LEU A 258 17.15 10.74 -10.91
N GLU A 259 17.01 10.27 -9.69
CA GLU A 259 17.65 9.07 -9.20
C GLU A 259 16.68 8.27 -8.33
N PRO A 260 16.36 7.02 -8.69
CA PRO A 260 15.43 6.22 -7.92
C PRO A 260 16.05 5.69 -6.62
N ALA A 261 15.21 5.32 -5.65
CA ALA A 261 15.65 4.42 -4.60
C ALA A 261 16.02 3.05 -5.20
N ARG A 262 17.02 2.40 -4.62
CA ARG A 262 17.45 1.03 -5.02
C ARG A 262 17.11 0.06 -3.89
N THR A 263 16.46 -1.01 -4.24
CA THR A 263 16.00 -2.05 -3.31
C THR A 263 16.29 -3.43 -3.91
N ASP A 264 16.48 -4.40 -3.02
CA ASP A 264 16.60 -5.82 -3.37
C ASP A 264 15.90 -6.71 -2.33
N GLU A 265 16.13 -8.01 -2.35
CA GLU A 265 15.55 -8.99 -1.42
C GLU A 265 16.01 -8.80 0.04
N THR A 266 17.01 -7.96 0.29
CA THR A 266 17.48 -7.62 1.64
C THR A 266 16.88 -6.31 2.15
N GLY A 267 16.24 -5.51 1.28
CA GLY A 267 15.59 -4.25 1.58
C GLY A 267 16.15 -3.07 0.80
N VAL A 268 16.24 -1.91 1.45
CA VAL A 268 16.69 -0.66 0.83
C VAL A 268 18.22 -0.62 0.78
N GLN A 269 18.77 -0.45 -0.41
CA GLN A 269 20.21 -0.36 -0.66
C GLN A 269 20.68 1.08 -0.86
N TYR A 270 19.79 1.95 -1.36
CA TYR A 270 20.11 3.33 -1.65
C TYR A 270 18.87 4.21 -1.63
N VAL A 271 18.98 5.39 -1.03
CA VAL A 271 17.97 6.45 -1.06
C VAL A 271 18.63 7.75 -1.45
N PRO A 272 18.21 8.41 -2.56
CA PRO A 272 18.78 9.69 -2.94
C PRO A 272 18.49 10.78 -1.88
N SER A 273 19.37 11.80 -1.83
CA SER A 273 19.19 12.94 -0.93
C SER A 273 17.87 13.66 -1.16
N ALA A 274 17.21 14.06 -0.08
CA ALA A 274 15.95 14.81 -0.19
C ALA A 274 16.20 16.21 -0.75
N PRO A 275 15.41 16.69 -1.73
CA PRO A 275 15.39 18.10 -2.09
C PRO A 275 14.96 18.97 -0.91
N ILE A 276 15.37 20.27 -0.92
CA ILE A 276 14.97 21.20 0.12
C ILE A 276 13.45 21.43 0.05
N ASP A 277 12.74 21.00 1.08
CA ASP A 277 11.31 21.31 1.23
C ASP A 277 11.12 22.75 1.73
N THR A 278 10.75 23.64 0.83
CA THR A 278 10.52 25.06 1.15
C THR A 278 9.12 25.35 1.70
N LEU A 279 8.22 24.40 1.72
CA LEU A 279 6.83 24.63 2.13
C LEU A 279 6.67 24.96 3.62
N PRO A 280 7.37 24.31 4.56
CA PRO A 280 7.29 24.64 5.98
C PRO A 280 7.67 26.11 6.26
N SER A 281 8.71 26.62 5.59
CA SER A 281 9.13 28.04 5.75
C SER A 281 8.11 29.02 5.18
N LYS A 282 7.44 28.67 4.06
CA LYS A 282 6.37 29.48 3.47
C LYS A 282 5.12 29.51 4.34
N LEU A 283 4.76 28.37 4.95
CA LEU A 283 3.62 28.28 5.88
C LEU A 283 3.87 29.02 7.19
N ALA A 284 5.10 29.00 7.71
CA ALA A 284 5.48 29.78 8.88
C ALA A 284 5.32 31.29 8.64
N MET A 285 5.48 31.74 7.39
CA MET A 285 5.27 33.16 7.02
C MET A 285 3.78 33.52 6.83
N ILE A 286 2.90 32.55 6.52
CA ILE A 286 1.48 32.82 6.25
C ILE A 286 0.61 32.74 7.53
N GLY A 287 1.15 32.29 8.64
CA GLY A 287 0.54 32.26 9.98
C GLY A 287 -0.91 31.81 10.11
N ALA A 288 -1.15 30.78 10.86
CA ALA A 288 -2.38 30.50 11.62
C ALA A 288 -3.61 29.83 10.93
N GLY A 289 -3.59 29.42 9.66
CA GLY A 289 -4.78 28.87 9.02
C GLY A 289 -4.89 27.33 8.90
N VAL A 290 -3.85 26.56 9.18
CA VAL A 290 -3.72 25.16 8.74
C VAL A 290 -4.01 24.11 9.83
N GLY A 291 -4.25 24.51 11.08
CA GLY A 291 -4.67 23.58 12.15
C GLY A 291 -5.96 22.78 11.88
N LEU A 292 -6.75 23.17 10.88
CA LEU A 292 -8.06 22.58 10.60
C LEU A 292 -8.02 21.34 9.69
N ALA A 293 -7.01 21.18 8.84
CA ALA A 293 -7.00 20.06 7.87
C ALA A 293 -6.46 18.75 8.47
N VAL A 294 -5.44 18.85 9.33
CA VAL A 294 -4.88 17.67 10.02
C VAL A 294 -5.88 17.13 11.05
N THR A 295 -6.61 18.03 11.73
CA THR A 295 -7.71 17.64 12.63
C THR A 295 -8.86 16.97 11.87
N ALA A 296 -9.12 17.33 10.61
CA ALA A 296 -10.18 16.74 9.82
C ALA A 296 -9.90 15.27 9.45
N VAL A 297 -8.66 14.91 9.10
CA VAL A 297 -8.29 13.52 8.83
C VAL A 297 -8.32 12.69 10.12
N ALA A 298 -7.86 13.24 11.23
CA ALA A 298 -7.93 12.58 12.55
C ALA A 298 -9.37 12.50 13.09
N LEU A 299 -10.22 13.50 12.84
CA LEU A 299 -11.62 13.51 13.27
C LEU A 299 -12.54 12.67 12.38
N LEU A 300 -12.22 12.48 11.10
CA LEU A 300 -12.94 11.55 10.22
C LEU A 300 -12.68 10.09 10.60
N SER A 301 -11.52 9.79 11.19
CA SER A 301 -11.24 8.47 11.77
C SER A 301 -11.88 8.26 13.15
N ALA A 302 -12.26 9.35 13.88
CA ALA A 302 -12.85 9.30 15.22
C ALA A 302 -14.37 9.51 15.24
N GLY A 303 -15.01 9.94 14.15
CA GLY A 303 -16.39 10.40 14.09
C GLY A 303 -17.44 9.35 13.82
N GLY A 304 -17.73 8.47 14.77
CA GLY A 304 -18.84 7.53 14.62
C GLY A 304 -19.23 6.72 15.84
N LYS A 305 -19.31 7.30 17.04
CA LYS A 305 -20.17 6.70 18.11
C LYS A 305 -20.44 7.71 19.23
N LYS A 306 -21.68 8.15 19.32
CA LYS A 306 -22.23 8.72 20.56
C LYS A 306 -22.17 7.64 21.64
N LYS A 307 -21.31 7.84 22.64
CA LYS A 307 -21.22 6.96 23.82
C LYS A 307 -22.48 7.09 24.67
N LYS A 308 -23.29 6.02 24.75
CA LYS A 308 -24.10 5.77 25.95
C LYS A 308 -23.19 5.21 27.03
N LYS A 309 -23.05 5.93 28.15
CA LYS A 309 -22.38 5.44 29.36
C LYS A 309 -23.12 4.21 29.88
N LYS A 310 -22.45 3.06 29.99
CA LYS A 310 -22.77 1.98 30.95
C LYS A 310 -21.48 1.57 31.64
N ALA A 311 -21.57 1.45 32.95
CA ALA A 311 -20.48 1.16 33.86
C ALA A 311 -19.97 -0.29 33.75
N GLY A 312 -18.68 -0.46 33.89
CA GLY A 312 -18.01 -1.57 34.56
C GLY A 312 -17.94 -2.91 33.85
N ARG A 313 -16.80 -3.16 33.17
CA ARG A 313 -16.06 -4.44 33.24
C ARG A 313 -14.65 -4.22 32.67
N ARG A 314 -13.64 -4.72 33.42
CA ARG A 314 -12.22 -4.65 33.06
C ARG A 314 -12.00 -5.32 31.71
N ALA A 315 -11.31 -4.61 30.80
CA ALA A 315 -10.82 -5.11 29.52
C ALA A 315 -9.52 -5.87 29.72
N PRO A 316 -9.23 -6.91 28.91
CA PRO A 316 -7.90 -7.48 28.82
C PRO A 316 -6.97 -6.50 28.09
N ALA A 317 -5.66 -6.65 28.36
CA ALA A 317 -4.60 -5.75 27.96
C ALA A 317 -4.63 -5.44 26.44
N SER A 318 -4.79 -4.16 26.12
CA SER A 318 -4.55 -3.63 24.78
C SER A 318 -3.04 -3.61 24.56
N TYR A 319 -2.55 -4.27 23.52
CA TYR A 319 -1.22 -4.01 22.97
C TYR A 319 -1.22 -2.59 22.40
N GLY A 320 -0.69 -1.65 23.17
CA GLY A 320 -0.60 -0.25 22.80
C GLY A 320 0.48 -0.04 21.75
N TYR A 321 0.09 0.47 20.62
CA TYR A 321 0.96 1.21 19.72
C TYR A 321 1.15 2.62 20.35
N ALA A 322 2.07 2.71 21.30
CA ALA A 322 2.49 3.98 21.91
C ALA A 322 4.01 4.06 21.85
N GLY A 323 4.54 4.21 20.63
CA GLY A 323 5.86 4.79 20.42
C GLY A 323 5.67 6.23 19.94
N SER A 324 6.32 7.18 20.58
CA SER A 324 6.32 8.57 20.13
C SER A 324 6.89 8.65 18.71
N PHE A 325 6.12 9.24 17.79
CA PHE A 325 6.44 9.33 16.36
C PHE A 325 7.76 10.04 16.02
N ASP A 326 8.33 10.82 16.95
CA ASP A 326 9.57 11.56 16.73
C ASP A 326 10.85 10.72 16.83
N SER A 327 10.86 9.62 17.59
CA SER A 327 12.09 8.84 17.79
C SER A 327 12.43 7.88 16.65
N GLN A 328 11.45 7.47 15.85
CA GLN A 328 11.66 6.48 14.78
C GLN A 328 12.23 7.10 13.49
N TYR A 329 11.96 8.38 13.24
CA TYR A 329 12.51 9.09 12.08
C TYR A 329 13.99 9.46 12.31
N ASP A 330 14.31 9.92 13.52
CA ASP A 330 15.69 10.18 13.93
C ASP A 330 16.51 8.87 14.01
N ASP A 331 15.88 7.74 14.37
CA ASP A 331 16.52 6.43 14.40
C ASP A 331 16.81 5.88 12.99
N TYR A 332 15.99 6.23 11.97
CA TYR A 332 16.28 5.81 10.60
C TYR A 332 17.51 6.51 10.03
N GLU A 333 17.64 7.82 10.23
CA GLU A 333 18.84 8.56 9.78
C GLU A 333 20.10 8.26 10.64
N ASN A 334 19.90 7.93 11.93
CA ASN A 334 21.01 7.68 12.86
C ASN A 334 21.44 6.20 12.95
N ASN A 335 20.53 5.23 12.75
CA ASN A 335 20.85 3.79 12.82
C ASN A 335 21.21 3.16 11.47
N TYR A 336 20.78 3.78 10.36
CA TYR A 336 21.15 3.38 8.99
C TYR A 336 22.02 4.47 8.38
N GLY A 337 23.20 4.73 8.91
CA GLY A 337 24.06 5.83 8.48
C GLY A 337 23.99 6.04 6.96
N VAL A 338 23.35 7.13 6.55
CA VAL A 338 23.30 7.53 5.14
C VAL A 338 24.64 8.21 4.85
N GLN A 339 25.48 7.57 4.03
CA GLN A 339 26.73 8.12 3.57
C GLN A 339 26.47 9.36 2.68
N PRO A 340 27.42 10.28 2.52
CA PRO A 340 27.28 11.46 1.66
C PRO A 340 26.93 11.12 0.19
N ASP A 341 27.20 9.89 -0.25
CA ASP A 341 26.84 9.37 -1.57
C ASP A 341 25.43 8.76 -1.62
N GLY A 342 24.66 8.82 -0.51
CA GLY A 342 23.31 8.28 -0.41
C GLY A 342 23.24 6.78 -0.08
N THR A 343 24.37 6.09 0.11
CA THR A 343 24.38 4.67 0.47
C THR A 343 23.90 4.48 1.92
N VAL A 344 22.93 3.60 2.12
CA VAL A 344 22.42 3.22 3.47
C VAL A 344 23.25 2.07 3.99
N VAL A 345 23.98 2.28 5.10
CA VAL A 345 24.69 1.22 5.83
C VAL A 345 23.85 0.85 7.06
N GLY A 346 23.52 -0.42 7.16
CA GLY A 346 22.85 -0.97 8.33
C GLY A 346 23.70 -0.84 9.60
N PRO A 347 23.14 -1.08 10.80
CA PRO A 347 23.85 -0.96 12.07
C PRO A 347 25.09 -1.84 12.03
N GLY A 348 26.26 -1.20 12.20
CA GLY A 348 27.54 -1.90 12.31
C GLY A 348 27.57 -2.85 13.52
N PRO A 349 28.54 -3.78 13.60
CA PRO A 349 28.58 -4.90 14.56
C PRO A 349 28.83 -4.50 16.03
N SER A 350 28.48 -3.32 16.46
CA SER A 350 28.75 -2.78 17.82
C SER A 350 27.56 -2.73 18.76
N HIS A 351 26.49 -3.48 18.53
CA HIS A 351 25.45 -3.62 19.55
C HIS A 351 25.80 -4.73 20.54
N PRO A 352 25.83 -4.50 21.87
CA PRO A 352 26.11 -5.51 22.88
C PRO A 352 24.88 -6.45 23.04
N GLY A 353 24.84 -7.51 22.29
CA GLY A 353 23.75 -8.52 22.35
C GLY A 353 24.00 -9.77 21.52
N TRP A 354 24.93 -9.77 20.61
CA TRP A 354 25.26 -10.94 19.81
C TRP A 354 26.37 -11.76 20.49
N ARG A 355 26.00 -12.72 21.32
CA ARG A 355 26.91 -13.82 21.70
C ARG A 355 26.98 -14.75 20.50
N LYS A 356 28.18 -14.93 19.93
CA LYS A 356 28.50 -16.03 19.03
C LYS A 356 28.25 -17.34 19.79
N GLY A 357 27.25 -18.10 19.37
CA GLY A 357 27.12 -19.50 19.73
C GLY A 357 28.31 -20.25 19.15
N GLY A 358 29.22 -20.69 20.01
CA GLY A 358 30.34 -21.53 19.61
C GLY A 358 29.80 -22.88 19.15
N VAL A 359 30.25 -23.34 18.01
CA VAL A 359 30.21 -24.74 17.58
C VAL A 359 31.25 -25.45 18.43
N GLY A 360 30.82 -26.35 19.26
CA GLY A 360 31.67 -27.31 19.96
C GLY A 360 31.51 -28.67 19.29
N ASP A 361 32.59 -29.33 19.14
CA ASP A 361 32.92 -30.62 18.48
C ASP A 361 31.83 -31.70 18.42
#